data_d1a06af503224cc2cad20e2850097f81
#
_entry.id   d1a06af503224cc2cad20e2850097f81
#
_cell.length_a   1.000
_cell.length_b   1.000
_cell.length_c   1.000
_cell.angle_alpha   90.00
_cell.angle_beta   90.00
_cell.angle_gamma   90.00
#
_symmetry.space_group_name_H-M   'P 1'
#
loop_
_entity.id
_entity.type
_entity.pdbx_description
1 polymer ?
#
loop_
_entity_poly.entity_id
_entity_poly.type
_entity_poly.pdbx_seq_one_letter_code
_entity_poly.pdbx_strand_id
1 'polypeptide(L)'
;MSYLILLKQRGAKVTFKVQPKMFALLQTIDSNVVLVNSDPEESEIDFESPLMSLPYLFNTNLDTIPSSKYYLCANHLKVISWEKRLRKPTFKVGVCWQALTFQSAVGRSFSLSFFEDISKLPNVQLISLH
;
A
#
# COMPACT_ATOMS: atom_id res chain seq x y z
N MET A 1 3.20 -8.25 -0.49
CA MET A 1 3.08 -8.11 -1.96
C MET A 1 4.16 -8.88 -2.72
N SER A 2 5.42 -8.82 -2.33
CA SER A 2 6.52 -9.57 -2.98
C SER A 2 6.28 -11.08 -3.06
N TYR A 3 5.54 -11.66 -2.12
CA TYR A 3 5.17 -13.08 -2.14
C TYR A 3 4.26 -13.49 -3.31
N LEU A 4 3.41 -12.58 -3.82
CA LEU A 4 2.59 -12.86 -5.00
C LEU A 4 3.47 -13.10 -6.23
N ILE A 5 4.56 -12.35 -6.33
CA ILE A 5 5.56 -12.52 -7.39
C ILE A 5 6.28 -13.87 -7.24
N LEU A 6 6.62 -14.25 -6.01
CA LEU A 6 7.27 -15.56 -5.75
C LEU A 6 6.35 -16.73 -6.08
N LEU A 7 5.06 -16.65 -5.77
CA LEU A 7 4.08 -17.68 -6.15
C LEU A 7 4.04 -17.85 -7.67
N LYS A 8 4.00 -16.74 -8.39
CA LYS A 8 4.03 -16.74 -9.84
C LYS A 8 5.32 -17.34 -10.40
N GLN A 9 6.48 -17.00 -9.83
CA GLN A 9 7.76 -17.59 -10.23
C GLN A 9 7.81 -19.11 -10.04
N ARG A 10 7.00 -19.65 -9.12
CA ARG A 10 6.79 -21.09 -8.94
C ARG A 10 5.74 -21.69 -9.87
N GLY A 11 5.23 -20.93 -10.82
CA GLY A 11 4.25 -21.40 -11.83
C GLY A 11 2.78 -21.29 -11.41
N ALA A 12 2.47 -20.69 -10.25
CA ALA A 12 1.09 -20.52 -9.83
C ALA A 12 0.36 -19.44 -10.64
N LYS A 13 -0.88 -19.71 -11.04
CA LYS A 13 -1.83 -18.68 -11.47
C LYS A 13 -2.38 -17.99 -10.22
N VAL A 14 -2.01 -16.74 -10.00
CA VAL A 14 -2.33 -16.03 -8.77
C VAL A 14 -3.55 -15.14 -8.96
N THR A 15 -4.61 -15.43 -8.21
CA THR A 15 -5.77 -14.54 -8.03
C THR A 15 -5.68 -13.90 -6.66
N PHE A 16 -5.75 -12.57 -6.60
CA PHE A 16 -5.61 -11.83 -5.35
C PHE A 16 -6.87 -11.01 -5.05
N LYS A 17 -7.59 -11.41 -4.01
CA LYS A 17 -8.76 -10.69 -3.52
C LYS A 17 -8.33 -9.44 -2.76
N VAL A 18 -8.84 -8.30 -3.17
CA VAL A 18 -8.46 -6.98 -2.63
C VAL A 18 -9.68 -6.15 -2.27
N GLN A 19 -9.52 -5.28 -1.29
CA GLN A 19 -10.57 -4.31 -0.97
C GLN A 19 -10.75 -3.31 -2.13
N PRO A 20 -11.99 -2.91 -2.48
CA PRO A 20 -12.27 -2.02 -3.60
C PRO A 20 -11.44 -0.73 -3.59
N LYS A 21 -11.19 -0.15 -2.40
CA LYS A 21 -10.38 1.07 -2.23
C LYS A 21 -8.91 0.89 -2.65
N MET A 22 -8.39 -0.33 -2.57
CA MET A 22 -7.00 -0.66 -2.89
C MET A 22 -6.81 -1.08 -4.35
N PHE A 23 -7.90 -1.35 -5.06
CA PHE A 23 -7.86 -1.95 -6.40
C PHE A 23 -7.03 -1.11 -7.37
N ALA A 24 -7.30 0.20 -7.45
CA ALA A 24 -6.59 1.09 -8.37
C ALA A 24 -5.07 1.20 -8.09
N LEU A 25 -4.66 1.08 -6.83
CA LEU A 25 -3.24 1.07 -6.46
C LEU A 25 -2.59 -0.26 -6.82
N LEU A 26 -3.28 -1.36 -6.51
CA LEU A 26 -2.74 -2.71 -6.67
C LEU A 26 -2.72 -3.18 -8.14
N GLN A 27 -3.51 -2.57 -9.03
CA GLN A 27 -3.38 -2.77 -10.48
C GLN A 27 -1.99 -2.43 -11.03
N THR A 28 -1.19 -1.68 -10.29
CA THR A 28 0.18 -1.34 -10.70
C THR A 28 1.22 -2.40 -10.30
N ILE A 29 0.82 -3.47 -9.61
CA ILE A 29 1.73 -4.55 -9.22
C ILE A 29 2.21 -5.27 -10.49
N ASP A 30 2.00 -6.47 -10.63
CA ASP A 30 2.38 -7.26 -11.82
C ASP A 30 1.12 -7.52 -12.66
N SER A 31 1.19 -7.28 -13.97
CA SER A 31 0.08 -7.48 -14.92
C SER A 31 -0.45 -8.92 -14.96
N ASN A 32 0.30 -9.87 -14.40
CA ASN A 32 -0.07 -11.28 -14.40
C ASN A 32 -0.68 -11.78 -13.08
N VAL A 33 -0.93 -10.88 -12.11
CA VAL A 33 -1.73 -11.17 -10.93
C VAL A 33 -3.15 -10.71 -11.20
N VAL A 34 -4.09 -11.64 -11.17
CA VAL A 34 -5.51 -11.33 -11.37
C VAL A 34 -6.05 -10.73 -10.08
N LEU A 35 -6.50 -9.47 -10.13
CA LEU A 35 -7.13 -8.81 -8.99
C LEU A 35 -8.65 -9.01 -9.05
N VAL A 36 -9.23 -9.40 -7.92
CA VAL A 36 -10.68 -9.54 -7.75
C VAL A 36 -11.16 -8.82 -6.49
N ASN A 37 -12.41 -8.40 -6.46
CA ASN A 37 -13.05 -7.77 -5.30
C ASN A 37 -14.15 -8.64 -4.68
N SER A 38 -14.47 -9.76 -5.32
CA SER A 38 -15.38 -10.81 -4.84
C SER A 38 -14.64 -12.14 -4.76
N ASP A 39 -15.22 -13.10 -4.07
CA ASP A 39 -14.68 -14.47 -4.07
C ASP A 39 -14.88 -15.10 -5.45
N PRO A 40 -13.84 -15.70 -6.03
CA PRO A 40 -13.96 -16.53 -7.22
C PRO A 40 -14.76 -17.80 -6.87
N GLU A 41 -15.20 -18.54 -7.89
CA GLU A 41 -15.87 -19.83 -7.68
C GLU A 41 -14.87 -20.85 -7.11
N GLU A 42 -15.31 -21.66 -6.12
CA GLU A 42 -14.46 -22.68 -5.47
C GLU A 42 -13.86 -23.68 -6.48
N SER A 43 -14.59 -23.95 -7.56
CA SER A 43 -14.13 -24.83 -8.65
C SER A 43 -12.93 -24.31 -9.44
N GLU A 44 -12.61 -23.02 -9.31
CA GLU A 44 -11.50 -22.37 -10.00
C GLU A 44 -10.24 -22.24 -9.14
N ILE A 45 -10.30 -22.70 -7.88
CA ILE A 45 -9.24 -22.52 -6.89
C ILE A 45 -8.70 -23.86 -6.40
N ASP A 46 -7.41 -24.10 -6.59
CA ASP A 46 -6.74 -25.27 -6.01
C ASP A 46 -6.37 -25.03 -4.52
N PHE A 47 -5.94 -23.82 -4.19
CA PHE A 47 -5.48 -23.45 -2.83
C PHE A 47 -5.82 -22.01 -2.51
N GLU A 48 -6.21 -21.75 -1.27
CA GLU A 48 -6.43 -20.41 -0.71
C GLU A 48 -5.49 -20.19 0.48
N SER A 49 -4.99 -18.96 0.61
CA SER A 49 -4.19 -18.55 1.77
C SER A 49 -4.32 -17.07 2.06
N PRO A 50 -4.49 -16.66 3.32
CA PRO A 50 -4.36 -15.27 3.70
C PRO A 50 -2.97 -14.73 3.33
N LEU A 51 -2.91 -13.50 2.81
CA LEU A 51 -1.64 -12.87 2.42
C LEU A 51 -0.60 -12.86 3.55
N MET A 52 -1.06 -12.67 4.80
CA MET A 52 -0.20 -12.63 5.98
C MET A 52 0.36 -13.99 6.40
N SER A 53 -0.18 -15.08 5.88
CA SER A 53 0.32 -16.45 6.13
C SER A 53 1.43 -16.85 5.16
N LEU A 54 1.60 -16.12 4.05
CA LEU A 54 2.61 -16.45 3.05
C LEU A 54 4.05 -16.47 3.60
N PRO A 55 4.47 -15.53 4.48
CA PRO A 55 5.81 -15.61 5.10
C PRO A 55 6.06 -16.96 5.79
N TYR A 56 5.09 -17.46 6.52
CA TYR A 56 5.18 -18.76 7.18
C TYR A 56 5.27 -19.91 6.15
N LEU A 57 4.40 -19.92 5.16
CA LEU A 57 4.38 -20.96 4.11
C LEU A 57 5.67 -20.99 3.27
N PHE A 58 6.34 -19.86 3.14
CA PHE A 58 7.64 -19.74 2.47
C PHE A 58 8.84 -19.98 3.41
N ASN A 59 8.61 -20.32 4.68
CA ASN A 59 9.65 -20.43 5.71
C ASN A 59 10.58 -19.21 5.75
N THR A 60 9.97 -18.01 5.66
CA THR A 60 10.70 -16.74 5.61
C THR A 60 11.36 -16.44 6.94
N ASN A 61 12.65 -16.13 6.90
CA ASN A 61 13.42 -15.55 8.00
C ASN A 61 13.96 -14.18 7.60
N LEU A 62 14.71 -13.51 8.47
CA LEU A 62 15.22 -12.16 8.21
C LEU A 62 16.08 -12.07 6.94
N ASP A 63 16.83 -13.11 6.62
CA ASP A 63 17.74 -13.15 5.46
C ASP A 63 17.00 -13.47 4.16
N THR A 64 15.82 -14.09 4.26
CA THR A 64 15.03 -14.55 3.10
C THR A 64 13.78 -13.71 2.85
N ILE A 65 13.62 -12.56 3.52
CA ILE A 65 12.51 -11.63 3.23
C ILE A 65 12.60 -11.20 1.75
N PRO A 66 11.56 -11.48 0.94
CA PRO A 66 11.59 -11.09 -0.46
C PRO A 66 11.55 -9.57 -0.57
N SER A 67 12.67 -8.97 -0.96
CA SER A 67 12.79 -7.55 -1.20
C SER A 67 12.81 -7.29 -2.70
N SER A 68 11.71 -6.83 -3.27
CA SER A 68 11.73 -6.17 -4.56
C SER A 68 11.90 -4.67 -4.35
N LYS A 69 12.80 -4.06 -5.11
CA LYS A 69 13.09 -2.63 -5.00
C LYS A 69 11.84 -1.77 -5.22
N TYR A 70 10.95 -2.22 -6.08
CA TYR A 70 9.66 -1.59 -6.37
C TYR A 70 8.62 -2.66 -6.70
N TYR A 71 7.46 -2.62 -6.05
CA TYR A 71 6.32 -3.50 -6.35
C TYR A 71 5.03 -2.70 -6.58
N LEU A 72 5.07 -1.39 -6.39
CA LEU A 72 3.98 -0.47 -6.70
C LEU A 72 4.53 0.68 -7.53
N CYS A 73 3.76 1.12 -8.51
CA CYS A 73 4.06 2.28 -9.32
C CYS A 73 2.97 3.34 -9.13
N ALA A 74 3.37 4.59 -9.08
CA ALA A 74 2.41 5.68 -9.05
C ALA A 74 1.80 5.87 -10.45
N ASN A 75 0.49 6.12 -10.51
CA ASN A 75 -0.17 6.46 -11.77
C ASN A 75 0.39 7.77 -12.31
N HIS A 76 0.90 7.76 -13.53
CA HIS A 76 1.59 8.89 -14.17
C HIS A 76 0.74 10.16 -14.24
N LEU A 77 -0.56 10.05 -14.54
CA LEU A 77 -1.47 11.21 -14.58
C LEU A 77 -1.65 11.83 -13.20
N LYS A 78 -1.71 10.99 -12.15
CA LYS A 78 -1.75 11.48 -10.76
C LYS A 78 -0.44 12.15 -10.38
N VAL A 79 0.71 11.62 -10.79
CA VAL A 79 2.02 12.24 -10.55
C VAL A 79 2.05 13.64 -11.13
N ILE A 80 1.69 13.83 -12.40
CA ILE A 80 1.65 15.14 -13.06
C ILE A 80 0.71 16.11 -12.33
N SER A 81 -0.48 15.63 -11.91
CA SER A 81 -1.44 16.46 -11.19
C SER A 81 -0.89 16.92 -9.84
N TRP A 82 -0.27 16.01 -9.08
CA TRP A 82 0.33 16.33 -7.79
C TRP A 82 1.57 17.20 -7.90
N GLU A 83 2.40 17.00 -8.90
CA GLU A 83 3.58 17.85 -9.19
C GLU A 83 3.16 19.31 -9.34
N LYS A 84 2.10 19.60 -10.10
CA LYS A 84 1.56 20.96 -10.22
C LYS A 84 1.12 21.54 -8.88
N ARG A 85 0.50 20.73 -8.01
CA ARG A 85 0.01 21.16 -6.69
C ARG A 85 1.15 21.37 -5.69
N LEU A 86 2.22 20.57 -5.80
CA LEU A 86 3.37 20.57 -4.90
C LEU A 86 4.56 21.37 -5.41
N ARG A 87 4.34 22.26 -6.37
CA ARG A 87 5.39 22.98 -7.12
C ARG A 87 6.25 23.91 -6.26
N LYS A 88 5.78 24.34 -5.08
CA LYS A 88 6.57 25.25 -4.22
C LYS A 88 7.90 24.59 -3.83
N PRO A 89 9.04 25.32 -3.93
CA PRO A 89 10.37 24.82 -3.56
C PRO A 89 10.53 24.80 -2.04
N THR A 90 9.70 23.98 -1.35
CA THR A 90 9.69 23.84 0.10
C THR A 90 10.00 22.40 0.48
N PHE A 91 10.50 22.18 1.68
CA PHE A 91 10.58 20.86 2.27
C PHE A 91 9.17 20.37 2.62
N LYS A 92 8.75 19.27 2.04
CA LYS A 92 7.39 18.75 2.15
C LYS A 92 7.32 17.66 3.22
N VAL A 93 6.43 17.84 4.20
CA VAL A 93 6.18 16.87 5.26
C VAL A 93 4.76 16.34 5.10
N GLY A 94 4.62 15.08 4.71
CA GLY A 94 3.33 14.40 4.71
C GLY A 94 2.90 14.09 6.14
N VAL A 95 1.68 14.48 6.51
CA VAL A 95 1.13 14.25 7.85
C VAL A 95 -0.14 13.42 7.79
N CYS A 96 -0.21 12.41 8.67
CA CYS A 96 -1.37 11.58 8.89
C CYS A 96 -1.59 11.52 10.41
N TRP A 97 -2.65 12.14 10.92
CA TRP A 97 -2.89 12.30 12.37
C TRP A 97 -4.16 11.62 12.85
N GLN A 98 -4.98 11.13 11.95
CA GLN A 98 -6.26 10.53 12.28
C GLN A 98 -6.36 9.12 11.68
N ALA A 99 -6.69 8.15 12.50
CA ALA A 99 -7.06 6.81 12.05
C ALA A 99 -8.57 6.73 11.79
N LEU A 100 -8.99 5.75 11.00
CA LEU A 100 -10.41 5.43 10.82
C LEU A 100 -11.06 5.11 12.18
N THR A 101 -12.30 5.58 12.36
CA THR A 101 -13.11 5.51 13.59
C THR A 101 -13.62 4.09 13.94
N PHE A 102 -12.84 3.04 13.70
CA PHE A 102 -13.19 1.71 14.18
C PHE A 102 -12.67 1.51 15.61
N GLN A 103 -13.36 0.70 16.40
CA GLN A 103 -12.99 0.38 17.80
C GLN A 103 -11.52 -0.06 17.95
N SER A 104 -10.92 -0.67 16.93
CA SER A 104 -9.51 -1.06 16.88
C SER A 104 -8.53 0.09 16.67
N ALA A 105 -9.01 1.30 16.43
CA ALA A 105 -8.20 2.50 16.14
C ALA A 105 -8.01 3.41 17.37
N VAL A 106 -8.48 2.99 18.54
CA VAL A 106 -8.30 3.72 19.80
C VAL A 106 -6.80 3.94 20.05
N GLY A 107 -6.40 5.19 20.32
CA GLY A 107 -5.02 5.58 20.57
C GLY A 107 -4.16 5.78 19.32
N ARG A 108 -4.72 5.65 18.09
CA ARG A 108 -3.98 5.90 16.83
C ARG A 108 -4.22 7.30 16.25
N SER A 109 -5.07 8.10 16.90
CA SER A 109 -5.34 9.47 16.50
C SER A 109 -4.79 10.42 17.53
N PHE A 110 -4.27 11.55 17.07
CA PHE A 110 -3.75 12.62 17.93
C PHE A 110 -4.11 13.99 17.34
N SER A 111 -3.94 15.05 18.11
CA SER A 111 -4.28 16.39 17.67
C SER A 111 -3.33 16.90 16.60
N LEU A 112 -3.88 17.52 15.55
CA LEU A 112 -3.09 18.21 14.52
C LEU A 112 -2.21 19.33 15.12
N SER A 113 -2.55 19.86 16.29
CA SER A 113 -1.77 20.87 17.01
C SER A 113 -0.33 20.44 17.30
N PHE A 114 -0.05 19.13 17.40
CA PHE A 114 1.34 18.64 17.57
C PHE A 114 2.27 18.99 16.40
N PHE A 115 1.72 19.34 15.24
CA PHE A 115 2.50 19.79 14.09
C PHE A 115 2.63 21.33 14.01
N GLU A 116 2.09 22.08 14.96
CA GLU A 116 2.07 23.55 14.92
C GLU A 116 3.48 24.13 14.81
N ASP A 117 4.41 23.67 15.63
CA ASP A 117 5.78 24.18 15.62
C ASP A 117 6.51 23.86 14.30
N ILE A 118 6.27 22.66 13.75
CA ILE A 118 6.82 22.28 12.44
C ILE A 118 6.24 23.16 11.33
N SER A 119 4.96 23.54 11.45
CA SER A 119 4.29 24.39 10.44
C SER A 119 4.85 25.82 10.41
N LYS A 120 5.45 26.29 11.50
CA LYS A 120 6.07 27.63 11.61
C LYS A 120 7.50 27.68 11.06
N LEU A 121 8.11 26.53 10.77
CA LEU A 121 9.48 26.49 10.22
C LEU A 121 9.52 27.09 8.82
N PRO A 122 10.53 27.94 8.53
CA PRO A 122 10.70 28.50 7.20
C PRO A 122 10.95 27.38 6.17
N ASN A 123 10.39 27.55 4.99
CA ASN A 123 10.51 26.61 3.88
C ASN A 123 9.95 25.18 4.13
N VAL A 124 9.12 25.00 5.16
CA VAL A 124 8.40 23.75 5.39
C VAL A 124 6.94 23.88 4.93
N GLN A 125 6.43 22.85 4.28
CA GLN A 125 5.03 22.73 3.89
C GLN A 125 4.46 21.42 4.42
N LEU A 126 3.44 21.50 5.28
CA LEU A 126 2.69 20.33 5.70
C LEU A 126 1.66 19.95 4.63
N ILE A 127 1.53 18.66 4.36
CA ILE A 127 0.62 18.10 3.36
C ILE A 127 -0.21 17.03 4.05
N SER A 128 -1.53 17.22 4.08
CA SER A 128 -2.45 16.19 4.58
C SER A 128 -2.41 14.96 3.67
N LEU A 129 -2.28 13.79 4.27
CA LEU A 129 -2.36 12.47 3.62
C LEU A 129 -3.71 11.78 3.87
N HIS A 130 -4.73 12.54 4.31
CA HIS A 130 -6.12 12.08 4.49
C HIS A 130 -6.95 12.38 3.25
#